data_37e54b649806272256b9661e2feff903
#
_entry.id   37e54b649806272256b9661e2feff903
#
_cell.length_a   1.000
_cell.length_b   1.000
_cell.length_c   1.000
_cell.angle_alpha   90.00
_cell.angle_beta   90.00
_cell.angle_gamma   90.00
#
_symmetry.space_group_name_H-M   'P 1'
#
loop_
_entity.id
_entity.type
_entity.pdbx_description
1 polymer ?
#
loop_
_entity_poly.entity_id
_entity_poly.type
_entity_poly.pdbx_seq_one_letter_code
_entity_poly.pdbx_strand_id
1 'polypeptide(L)'
;MFARLLLVALVPMAGLQFAALRELQRQGDISRGADTAAREMAVLQQVGTVIPPLYAEFTATLGIAQAESLGIDRATVAEAIGVDFLAIVATARTAMDEGLDALERGTGAQVLTSGDTVSSALNRARAAITTVRTEFDRGGESVDEITSAFDGLAGLLDDVRRMATSAIRPAEV
;
A
#
# COMPACT_ATOMS: atom_id res chain seq x y z
N MET A 1 -51.68 -44.14 -16.35
CA MET A 1 -51.00 -44.34 -15.04
C MET A 1 -49.51 -43.92 -15.09
N PHE A 2 -48.76 -44.14 -16.18
CA PHE A 2 -47.35 -43.78 -16.33
C PHE A 2 -47.03 -42.27 -16.17
N ALA A 3 -47.85 -41.38 -16.71
CA ALA A 3 -47.62 -39.94 -16.66
C ALA A 3 -47.61 -39.36 -15.24
N ARG A 4 -48.42 -39.89 -14.33
CA ARG A 4 -48.44 -39.45 -12.92
C ARG A 4 -47.22 -39.91 -12.13
N LEU A 5 -46.69 -41.11 -12.40
CA LEU A 5 -45.46 -41.61 -11.81
C LEU A 5 -44.22 -40.83 -12.27
N LEU A 6 -44.19 -40.42 -13.52
CA LEU A 6 -43.12 -39.63 -14.11
C LEU A 6 -43.06 -38.21 -13.49
N LEU A 7 -44.22 -37.63 -13.21
CA LEU A 7 -44.33 -36.29 -12.62
C LEU A 7 -43.89 -36.32 -11.13
N VAL A 8 -44.17 -37.38 -10.41
CA VAL A 8 -43.79 -37.57 -9.01
C VAL A 8 -42.26 -37.76 -8.86
N ALA A 9 -41.59 -38.32 -9.88
CA ALA A 9 -40.13 -38.48 -9.88
C ALA A 9 -39.38 -37.25 -10.41
N LEU A 10 -39.94 -36.52 -11.38
CA LEU A 10 -39.31 -35.36 -12.01
C LEU A 10 -39.28 -34.13 -11.09
N VAL A 11 -40.30 -33.89 -10.29
CA VAL A 11 -40.38 -32.73 -9.40
C VAL A 11 -39.30 -32.73 -8.32
N PRO A 12 -39.05 -33.86 -7.58
CA PRO A 12 -37.98 -33.93 -6.61
C PRO A 12 -36.58 -33.83 -7.26
N MET A 13 -36.39 -34.43 -8.45
CA MET A 13 -35.11 -34.34 -9.16
C MET A 13 -34.79 -32.91 -9.63
N ALA A 14 -35.78 -32.18 -10.15
CA ALA A 14 -35.65 -30.77 -10.51
C ALA A 14 -35.36 -29.91 -9.26
N GLY A 15 -35.98 -30.18 -8.14
CA GLY A 15 -35.72 -29.51 -6.87
C GLY A 15 -34.29 -29.74 -6.34
N LEU A 16 -33.81 -30.97 -6.42
CA LEU A 16 -32.44 -31.33 -6.04
C LEU A 16 -31.39 -30.68 -6.96
N GLN A 17 -31.62 -30.66 -8.26
CA GLN A 17 -30.74 -29.97 -9.21
C GLN A 17 -30.70 -28.47 -8.96
N PHE A 18 -31.84 -27.84 -8.66
CA PHE A 18 -31.91 -26.42 -8.35
C PHE A 18 -31.20 -26.10 -7.03
N ALA A 19 -31.36 -26.93 -6.01
CA ALA A 19 -30.64 -26.77 -4.73
C ALA A 19 -29.14 -26.93 -4.89
N ALA A 20 -28.69 -27.91 -5.69
CA ALA A 20 -27.27 -28.12 -5.99
C ALA A 20 -26.65 -26.96 -6.76
N LEU A 21 -27.37 -26.41 -7.77
CA LEU A 21 -26.92 -25.23 -8.52
C LEU A 21 -26.81 -23.99 -7.60
N ARG A 22 -27.78 -23.80 -6.70
CA ARG A 22 -27.75 -22.69 -5.76
C ARG A 22 -26.59 -22.80 -4.75
N GLU A 23 -26.28 -24.00 -4.31
CA GLU A 23 -25.14 -24.25 -3.42
C GLU A 23 -23.81 -24.04 -4.14
N LEU A 24 -23.67 -24.47 -5.39
CA LEU A 24 -22.49 -24.20 -6.23
C LEU A 24 -22.29 -22.70 -6.48
N GLN A 25 -23.36 -21.95 -6.73
CA GLN A 25 -23.28 -20.50 -6.85
C GLN A 25 -22.83 -19.85 -5.55
N ARG A 26 -23.40 -20.27 -4.41
CA ARG A 26 -23.01 -19.76 -3.08
C ARG A 26 -21.55 -20.07 -2.75
N GLN A 27 -21.06 -21.27 -3.06
CA GLN A 27 -19.65 -21.62 -2.88
C GLN A 27 -18.74 -20.79 -3.79
N GLY A 28 -19.16 -20.54 -5.03
CA GLY A 28 -18.45 -19.66 -5.96
C GLY A 28 -18.38 -18.20 -5.47
N ASP A 29 -19.43 -17.69 -4.83
CA ASP A 29 -19.47 -16.33 -4.26
C ASP A 29 -18.57 -16.24 -3.01
N ILE A 30 -18.57 -17.26 -2.16
CA ILE A 30 -17.67 -17.34 -0.98
C ILE A 30 -16.20 -17.38 -1.44
N SER A 31 -15.89 -18.20 -2.46
CA SER A 31 -14.53 -18.31 -2.98
C SER A 31 -14.05 -16.98 -3.57
N ARG A 32 -14.88 -16.31 -4.38
CA ARG A 32 -14.57 -14.98 -4.94
C ARG A 32 -14.38 -13.93 -3.86
N GLY A 33 -15.18 -13.96 -2.81
CA GLY A 33 -15.04 -13.11 -1.65
C GLY A 33 -13.72 -13.34 -0.91
N ALA A 34 -13.34 -14.60 -0.70
CA ALA A 34 -12.07 -14.97 -0.08
C ALA A 34 -10.86 -14.53 -0.91
N ASP A 35 -10.89 -14.72 -2.24
CA ASP A 35 -9.82 -14.30 -3.14
C ASP A 35 -9.67 -12.77 -3.19
N THR A 36 -10.77 -12.05 -3.09
CA THR A 36 -10.74 -10.59 -3.01
C THR A 36 -10.14 -10.14 -1.68
N ALA A 37 -10.61 -10.69 -0.56
CA ALA A 37 -10.07 -10.36 0.75
C ALA A 37 -8.57 -10.70 0.88
N ALA A 38 -8.11 -11.81 0.28
CA ALA A 38 -6.70 -12.16 0.27
C ALA A 38 -5.85 -11.15 -0.51
N ARG A 39 -6.33 -10.67 -1.67
CA ARG A 39 -5.65 -9.63 -2.45
C ARG A 39 -5.56 -8.31 -1.69
N GLU A 40 -6.65 -7.87 -1.09
CA GLU A 40 -6.67 -6.63 -0.32
C GLU A 40 -5.77 -6.71 0.93
N MET A 41 -5.74 -7.87 1.59
CA MET A 41 -4.81 -8.10 2.70
C MET A 41 -3.35 -8.03 2.24
N ALA A 42 -3.02 -8.56 1.05
CA ALA A 42 -1.69 -8.45 0.47
C ALA A 42 -1.31 -6.98 0.21
N VAL A 43 -2.22 -6.15 -0.27
CA VAL A 43 -2.01 -4.70 -0.45
C VAL A 43 -1.72 -4.02 0.89
N LEU A 44 -2.53 -4.30 1.91
CA LEU A 44 -2.31 -3.75 3.26
C LEU A 44 -0.95 -4.14 3.83
N GLN A 45 -0.54 -5.39 3.62
CA GLN A 45 0.77 -5.86 4.03
C GLN A 45 1.89 -5.12 3.28
N GLN A 46 1.76 -4.92 1.97
CA GLN A 46 2.74 -4.17 1.16
C GLN A 46 2.85 -2.71 1.63
N VAL A 47 1.74 -2.02 1.85
CA VAL A 47 1.76 -0.66 2.44
C VAL A 47 2.46 -0.68 3.80
N GLY A 48 2.17 -1.69 4.64
CA GLY A 48 2.81 -1.87 5.95
C GLY A 48 4.32 -2.04 5.88
N THR A 49 4.88 -2.58 4.80
CA THR A 49 6.35 -2.71 4.62
C THR A 49 7.03 -1.42 4.20
N VAL A 50 6.30 -0.47 3.59
CA VAL A 50 6.85 0.84 3.15
C VAL A 50 6.89 1.85 4.30
N ILE A 51 5.95 1.79 5.23
CA ILE A 51 5.79 2.78 6.30
C ILE A 51 7.03 2.88 7.22
N PRO A 52 7.60 1.79 7.77
CA PRO A 52 8.77 1.90 8.65
C PRO A 52 9.99 2.52 7.99
N PRO A 53 10.43 2.12 6.78
CA PRO A 53 11.55 2.76 6.11
C PRO A 53 11.27 4.22 5.73
N LEU A 54 10.02 4.58 5.37
CA LEU A 54 9.62 5.97 5.13
C LEU A 54 9.90 6.84 6.36
N TYR A 55 9.42 6.41 7.54
CA TYR A 55 9.65 7.15 8.78
C TYR A 55 11.12 7.15 9.20
N ALA A 56 11.86 6.06 8.98
CA ALA A 56 13.27 5.99 9.29
C ALA A 56 14.08 6.98 8.43
N GLU A 57 13.85 7.02 7.12
CA GLU A 57 14.48 8.00 6.22
C GLU A 57 14.12 9.43 6.62
N PHE A 58 12.82 9.71 6.78
CA PHE A 58 12.34 11.04 7.17
C PHE A 58 12.99 11.53 8.46
N THR A 59 12.94 10.72 9.53
CA THR A 59 13.47 11.12 10.84
C THR A 59 14.98 11.34 10.81
N ALA A 60 15.72 10.47 10.11
CA ALA A 60 17.16 10.59 10.00
C ALA A 60 17.57 11.81 9.14
N THR A 61 16.90 12.03 8.01
CA THR A 61 17.12 13.18 7.13
C THR A 61 16.83 14.49 7.87
N LEU A 62 15.70 14.55 8.59
CA LEU A 62 15.31 15.70 9.40
C LEU A 62 16.32 15.97 10.54
N GLY A 63 16.80 14.90 11.21
CA GLY A 63 17.79 15.02 12.26
C GLY A 63 19.11 15.61 11.76
N ILE A 64 19.57 15.21 10.57
CA ILE A 64 20.77 15.80 9.95
C ILE A 64 20.53 17.26 9.57
N ALA A 65 19.41 17.58 8.90
CA ALA A 65 19.10 18.96 8.50
C ALA A 65 18.98 19.90 9.71
N GLN A 66 18.41 19.43 10.82
CA GLN A 66 18.38 20.20 12.08
C GLN A 66 19.77 20.40 12.68
N ALA A 67 20.62 19.37 12.67
CA ALA A 67 22.00 19.50 13.17
C ALA A 67 22.79 20.50 12.34
N GLU A 68 22.67 20.46 11.00
CA GLU A 68 23.30 21.41 10.08
C GLU A 68 22.80 22.86 10.33
N SER A 69 21.51 23.04 10.63
CA SER A 69 20.95 24.36 10.96
C SER A 69 21.52 24.92 12.26
N LEU A 70 22.02 24.07 13.16
CA LEU A 70 22.73 24.46 14.39
C LEU A 70 24.24 24.61 14.19
N GLY A 71 24.74 24.48 12.96
CA GLY A 71 26.15 24.62 12.62
C GLY A 71 26.98 23.35 12.90
N ILE A 72 26.34 22.21 13.11
CA ILE A 72 27.03 20.91 13.25
C ILE A 72 27.23 20.34 11.86
N ASP A 73 28.48 20.07 11.51
CA ASP A 73 28.82 19.47 10.22
C ASP A 73 28.25 18.06 10.12
N ARG A 74 27.65 17.73 8.97
CA ARG A 74 27.02 16.43 8.66
C ARG A 74 27.94 15.25 8.96
N ALA A 75 29.22 15.35 8.65
CA ALA A 75 30.20 14.28 8.89
C ALA A 75 30.45 14.05 10.38
N THR A 76 30.23 15.06 11.23
CA THR A 76 30.46 14.99 12.68
C THR A 76 29.19 14.68 13.48
N VAL A 77 28.01 14.69 12.85
CA VAL A 77 26.74 14.41 13.53
C VAL A 77 26.77 13.05 14.24
N ALA A 78 27.30 12.02 13.57
CA ALA A 78 27.41 10.67 14.14
C ALA A 78 28.27 10.64 15.41
N GLU A 79 29.39 11.36 15.45
CA GLU A 79 30.25 11.46 16.63
C GLU A 79 29.57 12.24 17.75
N ALA A 80 28.89 13.35 17.41
CA ALA A 80 28.26 14.23 18.39
C ALA A 80 27.04 13.59 19.07
N ILE A 81 26.27 12.77 18.34
CA ILE A 81 25.01 12.19 18.80
C ILE A 81 25.15 10.68 19.12
N GLY A 82 26.18 10.03 18.62
CA GLY A 82 26.40 8.58 18.79
C GLY A 82 25.48 7.72 17.88
N VAL A 83 24.88 8.32 16.85
CA VAL A 83 23.97 7.65 15.89
C VAL A 83 24.42 7.97 14.48
N ASP A 84 24.68 6.94 13.67
CA ASP A 84 25.00 7.09 12.25
C ASP A 84 23.71 7.29 11.41
N PHE A 85 23.24 8.52 11.37
CA PHE A 85 22.06 8.89 10.58
C PHE A 85 22.25 8.67 9.07
N LEU A 86 23.47 8.83 8.55
CA LEU A 86 23.71 8.59 7.12
C LEU A 86 23.56 7.13 6.74
N ALA A 87 24.01 6.21 7.59
CA ALA A 87 23.79 4.77 7.40
C ALA A 87 22.30 4.41 7.50
N ILE A 88 21.56 5.06 8.43
CA ILE A 88 20.10 4.88 8.54
C ILE A 88 19.41 5.37 7.27
N VAL A 89 19.74 6.56 6.77
CA VAL A 89 19.18 7.11 5.53
C VAL A 89 19.43 6.16 4.35
N ALA A 90 20.68 5.69 4.16
CA ALA A 90 21.03 4.79 3.06
C ALA A 90 20.24 3.48 3.09
N THR A 91 20.14 2.86 4.28
CA THR A 91 19.39 1.62 4.47
C THR A 91 17.88 1.83 4.25
N ALA A 92 17.33 2.91 4.79
CA ALA A 92 15.92 3.22 4.69
C ALA A 92 15.51 3.56 3.23
N ARG A 93 16.33 4.27 2.47
CA ARG A 93 16.12 4.55 1.04
C ARG A 93 15.98 3.27 0.24
N THR A 94 16.92 2.33 0.41
CA THR A 94 16.87 1.04 -0.29
C THR A 94 15.60 0.28 0.05
N ALA A 95 15.28 0.13 1.32
CA ALA A 95 14.09 -0.60 1.77
C ALA A 95 12.79 0.07 1.32
N MET A 96 12.73 1.41 1.30
CA MET A 96 11.57 2.15 0.83
C MET A 96 11.37 1.97 -0.67
N ASP A 97 12.43 2.07 -1.47
CA ASP A 97 12.35 1.93 -2.93
C ASP A 97 11.92 0.51 -3.32
N GLU A 98 12.46 -0.53 -2.68
CA GLU A 98 12.03 -1.92 -2.85
C GLU A 98 10.54 -2.12 -2.46
N GLY A 99 10.11 -1.53 -1.36
CA GLY A 99 8.72 -1.57 -0.89
C GLY A 99 7.76 -0.87 -1.85
N LEU A 100 8.12 0.30 -2.37
CA LEU A 100 7.33 1.03 -3.37
C LEU A 100 7.24 0.26 -4.69
N ASP A 101 8.31 -0.40 -5.14
CA ASP A 101 8.30 -1.25 -6.32
C ASP A 101 7.38 -2.48 -6.13
N ALA A 102 7.39 -3.07 -4.95
CA ALA A 102 6.48 -4.18 -4.63
C ALA A 102 5.02 -3.72 -4.63
N LEU A 103 4.73 -2.56 -4.03
CA LEU A 103 3.40 -1.96 -4.00
C LEU A 103 2.90 -1.65 -5.42
N GLU A 104 3.73 -1.06 -6.27
CA GLU A 104 3.39 -0.75 -7.66
C GLU A 104 3.06 -2.01 -8.46
N ARG A 105 3.85 -3.07 -8.33
CA ARG A 105 3.57 -4.35 -8.99
C ARG A 105 2.23 -4.96 -8.56
N GLY A 106 1.85 -4.80 -7.31
CA GLY A 106 0.61 -5.34 -6.75
C GLY A 106 -0.63 -4.49 -7.04
N THR A 107 -0.48 -3.18 -7.16
CA THR A 107 -1.61 -2.22 -7.14
C THR A 107 -1.59 -1.19 -8.25
N GLY A 108 -0.54 -1.11 -9.06
CA GLY A 108 -0.30 0.02 -9.97
C GLY A 108 -1.43 0.36 -10.93
N ALA A 109 -2.20 -0.64 -11.38
CA ALA A 109 -3.35 -0.44 -12.27
C ALA A 109 -4.65 -0.02 -11.55
N GLN A 110 -4.69 -0.06 -10.21
CA GLN A 110 -5.87 0.32 -9.44
C GLN A 110 -6.08 1.84 -9.48
N VAL A 111 -7.35 2.26 -9.43
CA VAL A 111 -7.73 3.68 -9.50
C VAL A 111 -8.05 4.17 -8.09
N LEU A 112 -7.41 5.26 -7.68
CA LEU A 112 -7.65 5.95 -6.42
C LEU A 112 -8.96 6.74 -6.46
N THR A 113 -9.45 7.16 -5.30
CA THR A 113 -10.63 8.03 -5.17
C THR A 113 -10.45 9.36 -5.93
N SER A 114 -9.21 9.83 -6.12
CA SER A 114 -8.88 11.00 -6.94
C SER A 114 -9.07 10.80 -8.45
N GLY A 115 -9.29 9.57 -8.93
CA GLY A 115 -9.35 9.21 -10.35
C GLY A 115 -8.00 8.87 -10.98
N ASP A 116 -6.88 9.05 -10.27
CA ASP A 116 -5.55 8.65 -10.73
C ASP A 116 -5.32 7.14 -10.52
N THR A 117 -4.46 6.54 -11.35
CA THR A 117 -3.95 5.20 -11.04
C THR A 117 -2.91 5.27 -9.90
N VAL A 118 -2.80 4.19 -9.13
CA VAL A 118 -1.78 4.06 -8.09
C VAL A 118 -0.38 4.27 -8.68
N SER A 119 -0.08 3.69 -9.85
CA SER A 119 1.21 3.88 -10.53
C SER A 119 1.48 5.34 -10.86
N SER A 120 0.49 6.07 -11.38
CA SER A 120 0.64 7.51 -11.68
C SER A 120 0.92 8.33 -10.42
N ALA A 121 0.22 8.05 -9.34
CA ALA A 121 0.41 8.73 -8.06
C ALA A 121 1.78 8.39 -7.43
N LEU A 122 2.18 7.10 -7.46
CA LEU A 122 3.52 6.66 -7.00
C LEU A 122 4.64 7.34 -7.78
N ASN A 123 4.52 7.45 -9.11
CA ASN A 123 5.54 8.11 -9.93
C ASN A 123 5.70 9.58 -9.56
N ARG A 124 4.61 10.31 -9.28
CA ARG A 124 4.69 11.70 -8.80
C ARG A 124 5.34 11.79 -7.42
N ALA A 125 4.97 10.91 -6.49
CA ALA A 125 5.56 10.88 -5.16
C ALA A 125 7.06 10.54 -5.20
N ARG A 126 7.46 9.56 -6.02
CA ARG A 126 8.87 9.22 -6.24
C ARG A 126 9.67 10.37 -6.82
N ALA A 127 9.10 11.11 -7.78
CA ALA A 127 9.76 12.28 -8.34
C ALA A 127 10.00 13.35 -7.26
N ALA A 128 9.02 13.63 -6.41
CA ALA A 128 9.16 14.57 -5.29
C ALA A 128 10.24 14.13 -4.30
N ILE A 129 10.20 12.87 -3.86
CA ILE A 129 11.19 12.30 -2.94
C ILE A 129 12.60 12.32 -3.57
N THR A 130 12.73 11.99 -4.87
CA THR A 130 14.03 12.03 -5.56
C THR A 130 14.60 13.43 -5.61
N THR A 131 13.77 14.45 -5.82
CA THR A 131 14.18 15.84 -5.76
C THR A 131 14.72 16.17 -4.39
N VAL A 132 13.98 15.90 -3.33
CA VAL A 132 14.41 16.14 -1.94
C VAL A 132 15.69 15.38 -1.60
N ARG A 133 15.80 14.10 -1.96
CA ARG A 133 17.02 13.32 -1.74
C ARG A 133 18.23 13.94 -2.42
N THR A 134 18.05 14.41 -3.67
CA THR A 134 19.14 15.01 -4.45
C THR A 134 19.62 16.32 -3.82
N GLU A 135 18.70 17.18 -3.39
CA GLU A 135 19.06 18.46 -2.76
C GLU A 135 19.64 18.21 -1.35
N PHE A 136 19.04 17.29 -0.57
CA PHE A 136 19.60 16.88 0.72
C PHE A 136 21.04 16.36 0.59
N ASP A 137 21.34 15.53 -0.44
CA ASP A 137 22.68 15.00 -0.66
C ASP A 137 23.68 16.09 -1.05
N ARG A 138 23.19 17.22 -1.59
CA ARG A 138 23.98 18.43 -1.84
C ARG A 138 24.15 19.34 -0.63
N GLY A 139 23.42 19.11 0.46
CA GLY A 139 23.43 19.93 1.67
C GLY A 139 22.62 21.21 1.56
N GLY A 140 21.53 21.23 0.76
CA GLY A 140 20.77 22.44 0.46
C GLY A 140 19.29 22.44 0.87
N GLU A 141 18.74 21.33 1.40
CA GLU A 141 17.31 21.22 1.68
C GLU A 141 16.87 21.92 2.95
N SER A 142 15.70 22.57 2.88
CA SER A 142 15.00 23.07 4.04
C SER A 142 14.18 21.98 4.71
N VAL A 143 13.98 22.10 6.04
CA VAL A 143 13.10 21.24 6.84
C VAL A 143 11.68 21.16 6.26
N ASP A 144 11.17 22.28 5.74
CA ASP A 144 9.81 22.38 5.19
C ASP A 144 9.67 21.59 3.89
N GLU A 145 10.67 21.60 3.01
CA GLU A 145 10.68 20.85 1.75
C GLU A 145 10.77 19.35 2.00
N ILE A 146 11.66 18.94 2.92
CA ILE A 146 11.77 17.55 3.39
C ILE A 146 10.41 17.08 3.92
N THR A 147 9.82 17.83 4.85
CA THR A 147 8.53 17.47 5.45
C THR A 147 7.43 17.35 4.40
N SER A 148 7.31 18.32 3.50
CA SER A 148 6.27 18.34 2.46
C SER A 148 6.34 17.13 1.52
N ALA A 149 7.54 16.72 1.11
CA ALA A 149 7.69 15.57 0.22
C ALA A 149 7.34 14.24 0.91
N PHE A 150 7.76 14.06 2.16
CA PHE A 150 7.44 12.86 2.92
C PHE A 150 5.96 12.79 3.31
N ASP A 151 5.33 13.90 3.65
CA ASP A 151 3.88 13.99 3.91
C ASP A 151 3.07 13.64 2.65
N GLY A 152 3.52 14.08 1.48
CA GLY A 152 2.91 13.73 0.20
C GLY A 152 2.90 12.21 -0.06
N LEU A 153 4.01 11.53 0.21
CA LEU A 153 4.09 10.06 0.08
C LEU A 153 3.28 9.35 1.16
N ALA A 154 3.33 9.82 2.40
CA ALA A 154 2.53 9.25 3.50
C ALA A 154 1.02 9.35 3.22
N GLY A 155 0.56 10.49 2.67
CA GLY A 155 -0.81 10.69 2.24
C GLY A 155 -1.24 9.72 1.14
N LEU A 156 -0.38 9.50 0.14
CA LEU A 156 -0.64 8.51 -0.91
C LEU A 156 -0.76 7.08 -0.35
N LEU A 157 0.14 6.68 0.56
CA LEU A 157 0.08 5.36 1.19
C LEU A 157 -1.20 5.17 2.00
N ASP A 158 -1.69 6.23 2.66
CA ASP A 158 -2.97 6.20 3.36
C ASP A 158 -4.16 6.09 2.40
N ASP A 159 -4.13 6.74 1.24
CA ASP A 159 -5.15 6.58 0.19
C ASP A 159 -5.19 5.15 -0.36
N VAL A 160 -4.04 4.54 -0.64
CA VAL A 160 -3.95 3.14 -1.06
C VAL A 160 -4.49 2.20 0.02
N ARG A 161 -4.15 2.44 1.28
CA ARG A 161 -4.66 1.69 2.42
C ARG A 161 -6.18 1.79 2.54
N ARG A 162 -6.75 2.98 2.41
CA ARG A 162 -8.21 3.21 2.46
C ARG A 162 -8.94 2.50 1.33
N MET A 163 -8.39 2.54 0.12
CA MET A 163 -8.92 1.83 -1.03
C MET A 163 -8.99 0.31 -0.75
N ALA A 164 -7.90 -0.29 -0.28
CA ALA A 164 -7.86 -1.70 0.08
C ALA A 164 -8.87 -2.06 1.17
N THR A 165 -8.96 -1.25 2.25
CA THR A 165 -9.92 -1.49 3.34
C THR A 165 -11.38 -1.33 2.93
N SER A 166 -11.69 -0.45 1.98
CA SER A 166 -13.07 -0.25 1.51
C SER A 166 -13.59 -1.43 0.70
N ALA A 167 -12.72 -2.14 0.00
CA ALA A 167 -13.07 -3.32 -0.78
C ALA A 167 -13.35 -4.57 0.09
N ILE A 168 -12.82 -4.61 1.32
CA ILE A 168 -13.06 -5.72 2.27
C ILE A 168 -14.43 -5.61 2.97
N ARG A 169 -15.01 -4.40 3.08
CA ARG A 169 -16.33 -4.24 3.70
C ARG A 169 -17.40 -4.93 2.85
N PRO A 170 -18.14 -5.94 3.39
CA PRO A 170 -19.31 -6.45 2.70
C PRO A 170 -20.28 -5.29 2.46
N ALA A 171 -20.85 -5.22 1.26
CA ALA A 171 -21.98 -4.32 1.01
C ALA A 171 -23.05 -4.64 2.06
N GLU A 172 -23.29 -3.71 2.97
CA GLU A 172 -24.41 -3.85 3.92
C GLU A 172 -25.69 -3.90 3.09
N VAL A 173 -26.37 -5.07 3.15
CA VAL A 173 -27.66 -5.33 2.50
C VAL A 173 -28.76 -4.81 3.38
#